data_b6c9d2ef4ece85a9f22b5e58d8cd9a19
#
_entry.id   b6c9d2ef4ece85a9f22b5e58d8cd9a19
#
_cell.length_a   1.000
_cell.length_b   1.000
_cell.length_c   1.000
_cell.angle_alpha   90.00
_cell.angle_beta   90.00
_cell.angle_gamma   90.00
#
_symmetry.space_group_name_H-M   'P 1'
#
loop_
_entity.id
_entity.type
_entity.pdbx_description
1 polymer ?
#
loop_
_entity_poly.entity_id
_entity_poly.type
_entity_poly.pdbx_seq_one_letter_code
_entity_poly.pdbx_strand_id
1 'polypeptide(L)'
;MIAQMEFEDGFTVPWHTHENEQITEVQEGTLRFWFDNDEKNHIDLKAGDSIIIKGNRPHKALMVGKVIEIDTFSPPRQDWIDGSDAYLRK
;
A
#
# COMPACT_ATOMS: atom_id res chain seq x y z
N MET A 1 -1.35 13.00 -6.21
CA MET A 1 -1.37 11.86 -7.15
C MET A 1 -2.26 10.77 -6.60
N ILE A 2 -3.18 10.28 -7.40
CA ILE A 2 -4.16 9.26 -7.01
C ILE A 2 -4.02 8.09 -7.98
N ALA A 3 -3.94 6.87 -7.45
CA ALA A 3 -3.84 5.67 -8.27
C ALA A 3 -4.80 4.60 -7.76
N GLN A 4 -5.55 4.00 -8.68
CA GLN A 4 -6.35 2.81 -8.39
C GLN A 4 -5.55 1.58 -8.79
N MET A 5 -5.46 0.61 -7.91
CA MET A 5 -4.66 -0.59 -8.11
C MET A 5 -5.45 -1.83 -7.80
N GLU A 6 -5.24 -2.89 -8.60
CA GLU A 6 -5.80 -4.20 -8.37
C GLU A 6 -4.67 -5.19 -8.16
N PHE A 7 -4.84 -6.06 -7.16
CA PHE A 7 -3.86 -7.09 -6.83
C PHE A 7 -4.54 -8.44 -6.67
N GLU A 8 -3.83 -9.47 -7.09
CA GLU A 8 -4.28 -10.85 -6.91
C GLU A 8 -4.10 -11.29 -5.46
N ASP A 9 -4.88 -12.31 -5.07
CA ASP A 9 -4.74 -12.96 -3.77
C ASP A 9 -3.29 -13.44 -3.56
N GLY A 10 -2.76 -13.16 -2.39
CA GLY A 10 -1.41 -13.57 -2.01
C GLY A 10 -0.29 -12.67 -2.51
N PHE A 11 -0.61 -11.62 -3.27
CA PHE A 11 0.42 -10.66 -3.68
C PHE A 11 0.98 -9.95 -2.45
N THR A 12 2.30 -9.81 -2.40
CA THR A 12 2.98 -9.16 -1.29
C THR A 12 3.74 -7.93 -1.76
N VAL A 13 3.72 -6.89 -0.92
CA VAL A 13 4.56 -5.70 -1.08
C VAL A 13 5.61 -5.79 0.03
N PRO A 14 6.90 -5.90 -0.32
CA PRO A 14 7.94 -6.07 0.70
C PRO A 14 8.11 -4.82 1.57
N TRP A 15 8.87 -4.96 2.66
CA TRP A 15 9.23 -3.80 3.47
C TRP A 15 9.85 -2.71 2.61
N HIS A 16 9.30 -1.51 2.73
CA HIS A 16 9.82 -0.34 2.00
C HIS A 16 9.45 0.94 2.73
N THR A 17 10.09 2.02 2.31
CA THR A 17 9.78 3.38 2.75
C THR A 17 9.74 4.30 1.54
N HIS A 18 9.02 5.41 1.68
CA HIS A 18 9.05 6.51 0.71
C HIS A 18 8.76 7.82 1.44
N GLU A 19 9.21 8.92 0.85
CA GLU A 19 9.05 10.25 1.47
C GLU A 19 7.60 10.72 1.49
N ASN A 20 6.80 10.23 0.57
CA ASN A 20 5.43 10.68 0.42
C ASN A 20 4.55 10.18 1.55
N GLU A 21 3.63 11.02 1.99
CA GLU A 21 2.50 10.56 2.78
C GLU A 21 1.55 9.80 1.86
N GLN A 22 1.03 8.69 2.33
CA GLN A 22 0.13 7.83 1.57
C GLN A 22 -1.19 7.69 2.31
N ILE A 23 -2.29 7.83 1.58
CA ILE A 23 -3.62 7.49 2.09
C ILE A 23 -4.10 6.32 1.25
N THR A 24 -4.40 5.20 1.90
CA THR A 24 -4.88 3.98 1.25
C THR A 24 -6.32 3.73 1.66
N GLU A 25 -7.20 3.59 0.66
CA GLU A 25 -8.59 3.20 0.86
C GLU A 25 -8.83 1.87 0.16
N VAL A 26 -9.34 0.89 0.89
CA VAL A 26 -9.66 -0.43 0.33
C VAL A 26 -11.09 -0.41 -0.20
N GLN A 27 -11.27 -0.80 -1.46
CA GLN A 27 -12.58 -0.91 -2.09
C GLN A 27 -13.10 -2.34 -2.14
N GLU A 28 -12.20 -3.32 -2.24
CA GLU A 28 -12.56 -4.73 -2.28
C GLU A 28 -11.45 -5.55 -1.64
N GLY A 29 -11.82 -6.64 -0.96
CA GLY A 29 -10.86 -7.56 -0.35
C GLY A 29 -10.35 -7.10 1.01
N THR A 30 -9.28 -7.72 1.45
CA THR A 30 -8.62 -7.40 2.73
C THR A 30 -7.14 -7.12 2.47
N LEU A 31 -6.69 -5.96 2.92
CA LEU A 31 -5.32 -5.51 2.80
C LEU A 31 -4.67 -5.56 4.18
N ARG A 32 -3.67 -6.42 4.35
CA ARG A 32 -2.97 -6.58 5.62
C ARG A 32 -1.67 -5.80 5.59
N PHE A 33 -1.49 -4.92 6.58
CA PHE A 33 -0.27 -4.11 6.73
C PHE A 33 0.50 -4.48 7.98
N TRP A 34 1.83 -4.43 7.86
CA TRP A 34 2.78 -4.40 8.98
C TRP A 34 3.55 -3.11 8.90
N PHE A 35 3.90 -2.54 10.05
CA PHE A 35 4.60 -1.26 10.14
C PHE A 35 5.83 -1.36 11.03
N ASP A 36 6.77 -0.43 10.81
CA ASP A 36 7.92 -0.19 11.69
C ASP A 36 8.81 -1.42 11.87
N ASN A 37 8.90 -2.26 10.83
CA ASN A 37 9.68 -3.51 10.84
C ASN A 37 9.21 -4.51 11.91
N ASP A 38 7.99 -4.36 12.41
CA ASP A 38 7.39 -5.29 13.37
C ASP A 38 6.65 -6.38 12.61
N GLU A 39 7.22 -7.60 12.62
CA GLU A 39 6.64 -8.76 11.94
C GLU A 39 5.50 -9.41 12.74
N LYS A 40 5.30 -9.03 13.98
CA LYS A 40 4.36 -9.72 14.87
C LYS A 40 2.96 -9.14 14.83
N ASN A 41 2.86 -7.84 14.64
CA ASN A 41 1.57 -7.14 14.70
C ASN A 41 1.19 -6.61 13.34
N HIS A 42 -0.04 -6.86 12.96
CA HIS A 42 -0.57 -6.36 11.69
C HIS A 42 -1.95 -5.73 11.90
N ILE A 43 -2.38 -4.96 10.91
CA ILE A 43 -3.76 -4.48 10.83
C ILE A 43 -4.36 -4.94 9.52
N ASP A 44 -5.65 -5.23 9.52
CA ASP A 44 -6.39 -5.59 8.33
C ASP A 44 -7.36 -4.48 7.97
N LEU A 45 -7.25 -3.99 6.74
CA LEU A 45 -8.20 -3.05 6.17
C LEU A 45 -9.13 -3.80 5.25
N LYS A 46 -10.44 -3.64 5.45
CA LYS A 46 -11.47 -4.23 4.61
C LYS A 46 -12.13 -3.17 3.77
N ALA A 47 -12.98 -3.57 2.84
CA ALA A 47 -13.71 -2.64 1.98
C ALA A 47 -14.37 -1.54 2.82
N GLY A 48 -14.11 -0.29 2.49
CA GLY A 48 -14.57 0.88 3.21
C GLY A 48 -13.60 1.44 4.25
N ASP A 49 -12.55 0.69 4.59
CA ASP A 49 -11.54 1.16 5.53
C ASP A 49 -10.46 1.96 4.82
N SER A 50 -9.85 2.89 5.56
CA SER A 50 -8.73 3.68 5.06
C SER A 50 -7.68 3.88 6.13
N ILE A 51 -6.46 4.20 5.72
CA ILE A 51 -5.34 4.47 6.62
C ILE A 51 -4.46 5.58 6.04
N ILE A 52 -3.86 6.36 6.93
CA ILE A 52 -2.84 7.35 6.55
C ILE A 52 -1.49 6.78 6.97
N ILE A 53 -0.58 6.65 5.99
CA ILE A 53 0.79 6.20 6.24
C ILE A 53 1.71 7.40 6.07
N LYS A 54 2.33 7.83 7.18
CA LYS A 54 3.23 8.98 7.15
C LYS A 54 4.47 8.69 6.32
N GLY A 55 5.08 9.75 5.78
CA GLY A 55 6.32 9.64 5.04
C GLY A 55 7.41 8.94 5.84
N ASN A 56 8.21 8.13 5.15
CA ASN A 56 9.35 7.38 5.71
C ASN A 56 9.00 6.32 6.75
N ARG A 57 7.74 6.01 6.95
CA ARG A 57 7.34 4.93 7.85
C ARG A 57 7.51 3.58 7.15
N PRO A 58 8.35 2.67 7.68
CA PRO A 58 8.49 1.33 7.08
C PRO A 58 7.15 0.60 7.10
N HIS A 59 6.79 -0.02 5.97
CA HIS A 59 5.57 -0.81 5.88
C HIS A 59 5.70 -1.90 4.83
N LYS A 60 4.94 -2.96 5.02
CA LYS A 60 4.77 -4.03 4.04
C LYS A 60 3.31 -4.45 4.03
N ALA A 61 2.90 -5.14 2.98
CA ALA A 61 1.50 -5.53 2.80
C ALA A 61 1.35 -6.93 2.23
N LEU A 62 0.23 -7.55 2.56
CA LEU A 62 -0.22 -8.82 1.98
C LEU A 62 -1.68 -8.65 1.55
N MET A 63 -1.97 -9.07 0.32
CA MET A 63 -3.33 -9.10 -0.20
C MET A 63 -4.00 -10.41 0.22
N VAL A 64 -5.09 -10.31 0.98
CA VAL A 64 -5.89 -11.46 1.39
C VAL A 64 -7.15 -11.45 0.54
N GLY A 65 -7.21 -12.36 -0.43
CA GLY A 65 -8.19 -12.29 -1.50
C GLY A 65 -7.73 -11.26 -2.56
N LYS A 66 -8.55 -11.11 -3.59
CA LYS A 66 -8.33 -10.04 -4.58
C LYS A 66 -8.57 -8.70 -3.90
N VAL A 67 -7.65 -7.75 -4.07
CA VAL A 67 -7.75 -6.43 -3.46
C VAL A 67 -7.82 -5.36 -4.53
N ILE A 68 -8.77 -4.44 -4.37
CA ILE A 68 -8.83 -3.20 -5.15
C ILE A 68 -8.67 -2.07 -4.14
N GLU A 69 -7.67 -1.21 -4.37
CA GLU A 69 -7.39 -0.09 -3.48
C GLU A 69 -7.16 1.21 -4.25
N ILE A 70 -7.38 2.32 -3.58
CA ILE A 70 -7.03 3.65 -4.07
C ILE A 70 -5.96 4.20 -3.16
N ASP A 71 -4.82 4.55 -3.75
CA ASP A 71 -3.71 5.19 -3.04
C ASP A 71 -3.58 6.64 -3.48
N THR A 72 -3.51 7.52 -2.50
CA THR A 72 -3.25 8.95 -2.71
C THR A 72 -1.92 9.29 -2.08
N PHE A 73 -1.02 9.90 -2.86
CA PHE A 73 0.32 10.29 -2.41
C PHE A 73 0.48 11.80 -2.42
N SER A 74 1.09 12.33 -1.38
CA SER A 74 1.36 13.76 -1.26
C SER A 74 2.75 13.96 -0.65
N PRO A 75 3.69 14.59 -1.37
CA PRO A 75 3.63 14.96 -2.79
C PRO A 75 3.61 13.72 -3.69
N PRO A 76 3.38 13.88 -5.01
CA PRO A 76 3.38 12.75 -5.95
C PRO A 76 4.68 11.96 -5.88
N ARG A 77 4.57 10.62 -5.98
CA ARG A 77 5.76 9.76 -5.96
C ARG A 77 6.52 9.88 -7.27
N GLN A 78 7.79 10.24 -7.17
CA GLN A 78 8.65 10.40 -8.34
C GLN A 78 8.89 9.06 -9.04
N ASP A 79 9.00 7.97 -8.30
CA ASP A 79 9.19 6.63 -8.87
C ASP A 79 8.01 6.19 -9.74
N TRP A 80 6.80 6.64 -9.45
CA TRP A 80 5.63 6.36 -10.28
C TRP A 80 5.63 7.21 -11.54
N ILE A 81 6.13 8.45 -11.45
CA ILE A 81 6.21 9.36 -12.59
C ILE A 81 7.24 8.85 -13.60
N ASP A 82 8.37 8.33 -13.13
CA ASP A 82 9.46 7.85 -13.98
C ASP A 82 9.47 6.35 -14.24
N GLY A 83 8.52 5.62 -13.65
CA GLY A 83 8.39 4.17 -13.86
C GLY A 83 9.29 3.31 -13.01
N SER A 84 9.99 3.86 -12.04
CA SER A 84 10.90 3.08 -11.20
C SER A 84 10.20 2.28 -10.10
N ASP A 85 8.87 2.33 -10.03
CA ASP A 85 8.05 1.58 -9.09
C ASP A 85 7.72 0.16 -9.56
N ALA A 86 8.53 -0.42 -10.42
CA ALA A 86 8.27 -1.73 -11.02
C ALA A 86 8.05 -2.84 -9.96
N TYR A 87 8.60 -2.68 -8.75
CA TYR A 87 8.39 -3.62 -7.66
C TYR A 87 6.95 -3.63 -7.12
N LEU A 88 6.16 -2.60 -7.41
CA LEU A 88 4.75 -2.51 -7.00
C LEU A 88 3.78 -2.93 -8.12
N ARG A 89 4.22 -2.90 -9.36
CA ARG A 89 3.37 -3.19 -10.51
C ARG A 89 3.57 -4.61 -11.02
N LYS A 90 2.52 -5.20 -11.45
CA LYS A 90 2.53 -6.52 -12.06
C LYS A 90 2.16 -6.43 -13.54
#